data_90f3e9364fc319f0a9c0f88806a74292
#
_entry.id   90f3e9364fc319f0a9c0f88806a74292
#
_cell.length_a   1.000
_cell.length_b   1.000
_cell.length_c   1.000
_cell.angle_alpha   90.00
_cell.angle_beta   90.00
_cell.angle_gamma   90.00
#
_symmetry.space_group_name_H-M   'P 1'
#
loop_
_entity.id
_entity.type
_entity.pdbx_description
1 polymer ?
#
loop_
_entity_poly.entity_id
_entity_poly.type
_entity_poly.pdbx_seq_one_letter_code
_entity_poly.pdbx_strand_id
1 'polypeptide(L)'
;MPCTTILVGKNASYDGSTLVARNEDSSNGVFEPKRMRVVHPDEQPRVYTSVLSHLTVELPDNPMRYTSVPDVVPGHGIWAEAGFNELNVGMSATETLTTNERVRGADPLVDYVPAKGNEGEDGYVPAQPGGLGEEDMVTLVLPYAKSARDGVRILGDLLERYGTYENNGIAFSDVDEIWWLETIGGHHWIAKRVPDDAYVTMPNQLGIDSFDLDDAEGAQADHMCSADLRAWMAEWHLDLTLGVEGDGPAAVFNPREAFGSHSDSDHVYNTPRAWYMQRCLNPSDVWDGPDADYTPESDDIPWSRVPERKVTIEDIKYVLSSHYQGTEYDCYGSKGTPATRGAYRPIGINRNSQLAVLQLRPYAQPAYRAVQWMAFGSNSFNALVPLYANVETMPEYYADTQARVTSENFYWANRLIGALADVRFHECGRAVEDYQEKVGGMGHKQIHDIDAAVAVLPEAEVPAELARANEEFAERVRVETDALLGKVLY
;
A
#
# COMPACT_ATOMS: atom_id res chain seq x y z
N MET A 1 2.53 -2.58 -10.06
CA MET A 1 2.77 -4.00 -9.61
C MET A 1 1.57 -4.50 -8.82
N PRO A 2 1.31 -5.82 -8.73
CA PRO A 2 0.18 -6.31 -7.93
C PRO A 2 0.47 -6.10 -6.43
N CYS A 3 -0.53 -5.61 -5.73
CA CYS A 3 -0.43 -5.25 -4.31
C CYS A 3 -1.69 -5.69 -3.55
N THR A 4 -1.77 -5.49 -2.26
CA THR A 4 -2.98 -5.63 -1.44
C THR A 4 -2.91 -4.63 -0.29
N THR A 5 -3.92 -3.77 -0.18
CA THR A 5 -3.98 -2.69 0.80
C THR A 5 -5.11 -2.91 1.82
N ILE A 6 -4.84 -2.58 3.07
CA ILE A 6 -5.85 -2.41 4.13
C ILE A 6 -5.62 -1.07 4.83
N LEU A 7 -6.68 -0.31 5.02
CA LEU A 7 -6.68 0.96 5.74
C LEU A 7 -7.57 0.82 6.98
N VAL A 8 -7.14 1.35 8.12
CA VAL A 8 -7.92 1.26 9.37
C VAL A 8 -8.06 2.63 10.01
N GLY A 9 -9.29 3.11 10.09
CA GLY A 9 -9.64 4.37 10.74
C GLY A 9 -9.29 4.37 12.22
N LYS A 10 -9.03 5.55 12.78
CA LYS A 10 -8.53 5.73 14.15
C LYS A 10 -9.44 5.13 15.23
N ASN A 11 -10.75 5.13 15.02
CA ASN A 11 -11.70 4.53 15.96
C ASN A 11 -11.87 3.03 15.77
N ALA A 12 -11.45 2.47 14.63
CA ALA A 12 -11.43 1.03 14.35
C ALA A 12 -10.13 0.37 14.83
N SER A 13 -9.03 1.11 14.97
CA SER A 13 -7.75 0.59 15.43
C SER A 13 -7.71 0.38 16.95
N TYR A 14 -6.81 -0.49 17.40
CA TYR A 14 -6.74 -0.91 18.81
C TYR A 14 -6.33 0.20 19.78
N ASP A 15 -5.54 1.16 19.33
CA ASP A 15 -4.93 2.22 20.15
C ASP A 15 -5.31 3.66 19.71
N GLY A 16 -6.22 3.79 18.74
CA GLY A 16 -6.63 5.09 18.21
C GLY A 16 -5.73 5.63 17.09
N SER A 17 -4.73 4.86 16.64
CA SER A 17 -3.88 5.23 15.52
C SER A 17 -4.62 5.17 14.19
N THR A 18 -4.26 6.01 13.24
CA THR A 18 -4.51 5.72 11.83
C THR A 18 -3.51 4.68 11.34
N LEU A 19 -4.00 3.64 10.60
CA LEU A 19 -3.15 2.57 10.07
C LEU A 19 -3.34 2.44 8.56
N VAL A 20 -2.24 2.58 7.82
CA VAL A 20 -2.20 2.33 6.37
C VAL A 20 -1.25 1.17 6.13
N ALA A 21 -1.73 0.09 5.55
CA ALA A 21 -0.90 -1.09 5.31
C ALA A 21 -1.03 -1.59 3.87
N ARG A 22 0.11 -1.93 3.25
CA ARG A 22 0.16 -2.44 1.89
C ARG A 22 1.28 -3.45 1.69
N ASN A 23 0.92 -4.58 1.06
CA ASN A 23 1.87 -5.46 0.41
C ASN A 23 2.23 -4.89 -0.96
N GLU A 24 3.50 -4.94 -1.30
CA GLU A 24 3.94 -4.87 -2.68
C GLU A 24 4.42 -6.25 -3.12
N ASP A 25 4.09 -6.65 -4.34
CA ASP A 25 4.51 -7.92 -4.92
C ASP A 25 5.41 -7.68 -6.13
N SER A 26 6.54 -8.37 -6.16
CA SER A 26 7.39 -8.39 -7.35
C SER A 26 6.68 -8.98 -8.57
N SER A 27 7.15 -8.65 -9.75
CA SER A 27 6.68 -9.24 -11.00
C SER A 27 6.91 -10.76 -11.04
N ASN A 28 6.11 -11.49 -11.82
CA ASN A 28 6.25 -12.94 -11.94
C ASN A 28 7.65 -13.35 -12.42
N GLY A 29 8.30 -14.22 -11.64
CA GLY A 29 9.61 -14.78 -11.98
C GLY A 29 10.80 -13.84 -11.69
N VAL A 30 10.54 -12.68 -11.06
CA VAL A 30 11.57 -11.71 -10.68
C VAL A 30 11.41 -11.38 -9.20
N PHE A 31 12.52 -11.08 -8.52
CA PHE A 31 12.51 -10.45 -7.21
C PHE A 31 13.10 -9.05 -7.33
N GLU A 32 12.35 -8.07 -6.86
CA GLU A 32 12.74 -6.66 -6.81
C GLU A 32 13.15 -6.34 -5.38
N PRO A 33 14.48 -6.37 -5.10
CA PRO A 33 14.96 -6.18 -3.73
C PRO A 33 14.72 -4.76 -3.26
N LYS A 34 14.22 -4.64 -2.04
CA LYS A 34 13.89 -3.38 -1.37
C LYS A 34 14.81 -3.12 -0.18
N ARG A 35 14.89 -1.86 0.21
CA ARG A 35 15.60 -1.43 1.42
C ARG A 35 14.86 -0.30 2.12
N MET A 36 15.10 -0.13 3.42
CA MET A 36 14.67 1.07 4.13
C MET A 36 15.64 2.22 3.90
N ARG A 37 15.12 3.42 3.69
CA ARG A 37 15.94 4.61 3.53
C ARG A 37 15.30 5.83 4.20
N VAL A 38 16.15 6.72 4.75
CA VAL A 38 15.81 8.11 5.01
C VAL A 38 16.36 8.93 3.83
N VAL A 39 15.55 9.78 3.26
CA VAL A 39 15.92 10.67 2.16
C VAL A 39 15.97 12.09 2.70
N HIS A 40 17.16 12.69 2.67
CA HIS A 40 17.36 14.05 3.17
C HIS A 40 17.03 15.11 2.13
N PRO A 41 16.72 16.36 2.54
CA PRO A 41 16.37 17.43 1.62
C PRO A 41 17.44 17.75 0.56
N ASP A 42 18.72 17.60 0.90
CA ASP A 42 19.85 17.85 0.00
C ASP A 42 20.12 16.72 -0.99
N GLU A 43 19.58 15.53 -0.75
CA GLU A 43 19.62 14.39 -1.67
C GLU A 43 18.52 14.45 -2.74
N GLN A 44 17.50 15.30 -2.57
CA GLN A 44 16.33 15.35 -3.43
C GLN A 44 16.56 16.25 -4.65
N PRO A 45 16.22 15.80 -5.87
CA PRO A 45 16.39 16.60 -7.08
C PRO A 45 15.43 17.81 -7.09
N ARG A 46 15.84 18.90 -7.73
CA ARG A 46 14.93 20.02 -8.06
C ARG A 46 14.25 19.80 -9.39
N VAL A 47 14.80 18.94 -10.23
CA VAL A 47 14.19 18.47 -11.47
C VAL A 47 14.21 16.95 -11.42
N TYR A 48 13.05 16.34 -11.34
CA TYR A 48 12.88 14.89 -11.34
C TYR A 48 12.65 14.41 -12.77
N THR A 49 13.21 13.27 -13.15
CA THR A 49 12.92 12.62 -14.42
C THR A 49 12.62 11.14 -14.16
N SER A 50 11.42 10.70 -14.53
CA SER A 50 11.00 9.29 -14.48
C SER A 50 11.89 8.41 -15.36
N VAL A 51 12.22 7.23 -14.89
CA VAL A 51 12.99 6.24 -15.66
C VAL A 51 12.12 5.56 -16.71
N LEU A 52 10.86 5.26 -16.38
CA LEU A 52 9.95 4.53 -17.26
C LEU A 52 9.25 5.44 -18.26
N SER A 53 8.64 6.51 -17.78
CA SER A 53 7.83 7.40 -18.63
C SER A 53 8.61 8.54 -19.27
N HIS A 54 9.85 8.80 -18.82
CA HIS A 54 10.66 9.97 -19.21
C HIS A 54 10.00 11.32 -18.91
N LEU A 55 8.96 11.33 -18.07
CA LEU A 55 8.34 12.54 -17.58
C LEU A 55 9.36 13.36 -16.77
N THR A 56 9.43 14.64 -17.04
CA THR A 56 10.27 15.58 -16.28
C THR A 56 9.39 16.55 -15.51
N VAL A 57 9.60 16.64 -14.19
CA VAL A 57 8.84 17.51 -13.27
C VAL A 57 9.80 18.43 -12.53
N GLU A 58 9.52 19.73 -12.58
CA GLU A 58 10.18 20.71 -11.71
C GLU A 58 9.53 20.65 -10.33
N LEU A 59 10.35 20.41 -9.31
CA LEU A 59 9.90 20.26 -7.93
C LEU A 59 10.08 21.57 -7.13
N PRO A 60 9.19 21.83 -6.16
CA PRO A 60 9.32 22.99 -5.29
C PRO A 60 10.64 22.99 -4.51
N ASP A 61 11.09 24.18 -4.12
CA ASP A 61 12.17 24.32 -3.15
C ASP A 61 11.72 23.85 -1.77
N ASN A 62 12.68 23.50 -0.92
CA ASN A 62 12.45 23.09 0.48
C ASN A 62 11.61 21.80 0.65
N PRO A 63 12.03 20.68 0.05
CA PRO A 63 11.44 19.37 0.37
C PRO A 63 11.72 18.99 1.82
N MET A 64 10.82 18.26 2.43
CA MET A 64 11.01 17.68 3.74
C MET A 64 11.80 16.37 3.66
N ARG A 65 12.48 16.01 4.76
CA ARG A 65 13.04 14.67 4.96
C ARG A 65 11.89 13.66 5.01
N TYR A 66 12.09 12.49 4.43
CA TYR A 66 11.10 11.40 4.48
C TYR A 66 11.75 10.02 4.52
N THR A 67 11.01 9.02 5.02
CA THR A 67 11.37 7.60 4.91
C THR A 67 10.81 7.01 3.63
N SER A 68 11.47 5.98 3.08
CA SER A 68 11.03 5.28 1.88
C SER A 68 11.53 3.85 1.84
N VAL A 69 10.95 3.05 0.93
CA VAL A 69 11.28 1.62 0.73
C VAL A 69 11.66 1.37 -0.74
N PRO A 70 12.70 2.05 -1.26
CA PRO A 70 13.01 2.03 -2.68
C PRO A 70 13.64 0.72 -3.15
N ASP A 71 13.55 0.51 -4.47
CA ASP A 71 14.31 -0.51 -5.19
C ASP A 71 15.81 -0.31 -5.06
N VAL A 72 16.55 -1.42 -5.15
CA VAL A 72 18.01 -1.40 -5.12
C VAL A 72 18.63 -1.66 -6.48
N VAL A 73 17.84 -2.02 -7.49
CA VAL A 73 18.32 -2.36 -8.83
C VAL A 73 18.62 -1.07 -9.61
N PRO A 74 19.88 -0.83 -10.02
CA PRO A 74 20.22 0.39 -10.74
C PRO A 74 19.46 0.53 -12.06
N GLY A 75 18.94 1.73 -12.36
CA GLY A 75 18.22 2.03 -13.60
C GLY A 75 16.80 1.50 -13.67
N HIS A 76 16.26 0.99 -12.57
CA HIS A 76 14.90 0.46 -12.47
C HIS A 76 13.86 1.52 -12.06
N GLY A 77 14.29 2.68 -11.63
CA GLY A 77 13.45 3.71 -10.99
C GLY A 77 13.60 3.69 -9.47
N ILE A 78 12.93 4.62 -8.79
CA ILE A 78 13.03 4.73 -7.32
C ILE A 78 12.07 3.76 -6.64
N TRP A 79 10.79 3.74 -7.02
CA TRP A 79 9.77 2.87 -6.43
C TRP A 79 9.73 2.99 -4.91
N ALA A 80 9.53 4.22 -4.40
CA ALA A 80 9.71 4.55 -2.98
C ALA A 80 8.66 3.93 -2.04
N GLU A 81 7.59 3.40 -2.56
CA GLU A 81 6.54 2.55 -1.97
C GLU A 81 5.76 3.16 -0.82
N ALA A 82 6.39 3.37 0.33
CA ALA A 82 5.72 3.84 1.54
C ALA A 82 6.69 4.58 2.46
N GLY A 83 6.18 5.58 3.19
CA GLY A 83 6.98 6.28 4.19
C GLY A 83 6.23 7.39 4.89
N PHE A 84 6.96 8.06 5.78
CA PHE A 84 6.53 9.25 6.49
C PHE A 84 7.45 10.41 6.21
N ASN A 85 6.91 11.62 6.09
CA ASN A 85 7.72 12.82 6.14
C ASN A 85 7.88 13.34 7.58
N GLU A 86 8.69 14.36 7.78
CA GLU A 86 9.01 14.93 9.10
C GLU A 86 7.80 15.60 9.80
N LEU A 87 6.71 15.89 9.07
CA LEU A 87 5.44 16.36 9.63
C LEU A 87 4.50 15.23 10.02
N ASN A 88 4.94 13.97 9.97
CA ASN A 88 4.12 12.79 10.23
C ASN A 88 2.96 12.63 9.23
N VAL A 89 3.14 13.01 7.99
CA VAL A 89 2.26 12.60 6.90
C VAL A 89 2.76 11.28 6.36
N GLY A 90 1.89 10.28 6.30
CA GLY A 90 2.17 8.98 5.70
C GLY A 90 1.62 8.89 4.29
N MET A 91 2.35 8.22 3.41
CA MET A 91 1.91 7.89 2.05
C MET A 91 2.31 6.47 1.70
N SER A 92 1.40 5.72 1.07
CA SER A 92 1.67 4.42 0.46
C SER A 92 1.14 4.42 -0.97
N ALA A 93 1.99 4.17 -1.92
CA ALA A 93 1.70 4.11 -3.35
C ALA A 93 2.55 3.00 -4.01
N THR A 94 1.96 2.15 -4.87
CA THR A 94 0.58 2.21 -5.35
C THR A 94 -0.09 0.84 -5.28
N GLU A 95 -1.43 0.84 -5.33
CA GLU A 95 -2.22 -0.36 -5.64
C GLU A 95 -2.60 -0.27 -7.12
N THR A 96 -2.05 -1.10 -8.01
CA THR A 96 -2.41 -1.05 -9.43
C THR A 96 -3.88 -1.40 -9.60
N LEU A 97 -4.63 -0.54 -10.33
CA LEU A 97 -6.06 -0.67 -10.57
C LEU A 97 -6.36 -0.94 -12.05
N THR A 98 -7.58 -1.39 -12.32
CA THR A 98 -8.07 -1.59 -13.69
C THR A 98 -9.38 -0.85 -13.90
N THR A 99 -9.51 -0.19 -15.05
CA THR A 99 -10.71 0.53 -15.47
C THR A 99 -11.30 -0.10 -16.73
N ASN A 100 -12.60 0.14 -16.94
CA ASN A 100 -13.31 -0.41 -18.09
C ASN A 100 -12.99 0.32 -19.40
N GLU A 101 -13.45 -0.27 -20.52
CA GLU A 101 -13.15 0.22 -21.87
C GLU A 101 -13.76 1.60 -22.17
N ARG A 102 -14.91 1.94 -21.55
CA ARG A 102 -15.55 3.24 -21.74
C ARG A 102 -14.68 4.36 -21.17
N VAL A 103 -14.14 4.13 -19.97
CA VAL A 103 -13.21 5.06 -19.32
C VAL A 103 -11.93 5.20 -20.14
N ARG A 104 -11.34 4.07 -20.57
CA ARG A 104 -10.12 4.08 -21.39
C ARG A 104 -10.31 4.76 -22.75
N GLY A 105 -11.52 4.72 -23.28
CA GLY A 105 -11.87 5.46 -24.50
C GLY A 105 -12.06 6.96 -24.26
N ALA A 106 -12.56 7.33 -23.09
CA ALA A 106 -12.86 8.71 -22.72
C ALA A 106 -11.63 9.49 -22.23
N ASP A 107 -10.73 8.82 -21.50
CA ASP A 107 -9.48 9.39 -20.95
C ASP A 107 -8.37 8.34 -21.05
N PRO A 108 -7.74 8.20 -22.24
CA PRO A 108 -6.65 7.24 -22.44
C PRO A 108 -5.45 7.49 -21.54
N LEU A 109 -4.78 6.41 -21.15
CA LEU A 109 -3.53 6.48 -20.41
C LEU A 109 -2.45 7.23 -21.21
N VAL A 110 -1.57 7.93 -20.51
CA VAL A 110 -0.50 8.75 -21.08
C VAL A 110 0.78 7.92 -21.16
N ASP A 111 0.86 7.06 -22.17
CA ASP A 111 2.01 6.19 -22.38
C ASP A 111 3.22 6.94 -22.98
N TYR A 112 4.44 6.47 -22.66
CA TYR A 112 5.65 6.93 -23.33
C TYR A 112 5.65 6.51 -24.81
N VAL A 113 5.84 7.47 -25.71
CA VAL A 113 5.97 7.21 -27.15
C VAL A 113 7.40 7.47 -27.59
N PRO A 114 8.16 6.46 -28.02
CA PRO A 114 9.55 6.64 -28.44
C PRO A 114 9.64 7.46 -29.75
N ALA A 115 10.76 8.15 -29.93
CA ALA A 115 11.04 8.89 -31.15
C ALA A 115 11.03 7.95 -32.39
N LYS A 116 10.59 8.49 -33.53
CA LYS A 116 10.68 7.81 -34.84
C LYS A 116 11.65 8.53 -35.75
N GLY A 117 12.51 7.75 -36.42
CA GLY A 117 13.56 8.29 -37.30
C GLY A 117 14.75 8.85 -36.50
N ASN A 118 15.67 9.50 -37.21
CA ASN A 118 16.84 10.12 -36.60
C ASN A 118 16.67 11.64 -36.55
N GLU A 119 17.07 12.26 -35.46
CA GLU A 119 17.00 13.72 -35.29
C GLU A 119 17.78 14.43 -36.43
N GLY A 120 17.11 15.40 -37.05
CA GLY A 120 17.66 16.14 -38.20
C GLY A 120 17.35 15.55 -39.57
N GLU A 121 16.69 14.39 -39.66
CA GLU A 121 16.24 13.78 -40.92
C GLU A 121 14.77 14.10 -41.22
N ASP A 122 14.39 14.05 -42.50
CA ASP A 122 12.98 14.19 -42.90
C ASP A 122 12.12 13.08 -42.31
N GLY A 123 11.01 13.46 -41.67
CA GLY A 123 10.08 12.51 -41.05
C GLY A 123 10.44 12.16 -39.58
N TYR A 124 11.42 12.83 -38.99
CA TYR A 124 11.68 12.69 -37.55
C TYR A 124 10.47 13.14 -36.72
N VAL A 125 10.06 12.30 -35.78
CA VAL A 125 9.06 12.61 -34.75
C VAL A 125 9.74 12.47 -33.40
N PRO A 126 9.80 13.52 -32.57
CA PRO A 126 10.41 13.45 -31.25
C PRO A 126 9.64 12.49 -30.34
N ALA A 127 10.31 11.93 -29.34
CA ALA A 127 9.67 11.16 -28.28
C ALA A 127 8.67 12.03 -27.52
N GLN A 128 7.61 11.40 -27.01
CA GLN A 128 6.64 12.04 -26.13
C GLN A 128 6.73 11.35 -24.76
N PRO A 129 6.99 12.09 -23.67
CA PRO A 129 7.01 11.51 -22.34
C PRO A 129 5.63 10.97 -21.98
N GLY A 130 5.60 9.91 -21.17
CA GLY A 130 4.41 9.42 -20.53
C GLY A 130 4.01 10.24 -19.31
N GLY A 131 2.96 9.82 -18.61
CA GLY A 131 2.50 10.40 -17.36
C GLY A 131 3.27 9.87 -16.13
N LEU A 132 2.72 10.10 -14.95
CA LEU A 132 3.21 9.57 -13.68
C LEU A 132 2.96 8.06 -13.57
N GLY A 133 3.77 7.39 -12.76
CA GLY A 133 3.53 6.01 -12.39
C GLY A 133 3.94 5.71 -10.95
N GLU A 134 3.85 4.45 -10.58
CA GLU A 134 4.18 3.95 -9.24
C GLU A 134 5.62 4.33 -8.82
N GLU A 135 6.57 4.28 -9.78
CA GLU A 135 7.97 4.64 -9.50
C GLU A 135 8.14 6.06 -8.98
N ASP A 136 7.20 6.98 -9.32
CA ASP A 136 7.35 8.42 -9.18
C ASP A 136 6.65 8.99 -7.94
N MET A 137 5.43 8.50 -7.65
CA MET A 137 4.42 9.22 -6.87
C MET A 137 4.87 9.59 -5.46
N VAL A 138 5.48 8.67 -4.72
CA VAL A 138 5.92 8.96 -3.33
C VAL A 138 7.01 10.04 -3.33
N THR A 139 7.96 9.95 -4.27
CA THR A 139 9.07 10.90 -4.40
C THR A 139 8.59 12.30 -4.78
N LEU A 140 7.53 12.40 -5.59
CA LEU A 140 6.99 13.68 -6.06
C LEU A 140 6.08 14.36 -5.03
N VAL A 141 5.42 13.60 -4.14
CA VAL A 141 4.34 14.10 -3.28
C VAL A 141 4.74 14.16 -1.82
N LEU A 142 5.25 13.06 -1.25
CA LEU A 142 5.46 12.95 0.19
C LEU A 142 6.39 14.03 0.79
N PRO A 143 7.48 14.45 0.12
CA PRO A 143 8.35 15.51 0.63
C PRO A 143 7.68 16.89 0.77
N TYR A 144 6.51 17.09 0.18
CA TYR A 144 5.83 18.38 0.11
C TYR A 144 4.47 18.39 0.83
N ALA A 145 3.90 17.23 1.13
CA ALA A 145 2.60 17.10 1.77
C ALA A 145 2.64 17.54 3.24
N LYS A 146 1.74 18.45 3.65
CA LYS A 146 1.62 18.97 5.02
C LYS A 146 0.54 18.30 5.84
N SER A 147 -0.35 17.56 5.19
CA SER A 147 -1.40 16.74 5.77
C SER A 147 -1.79 15.64 4.77
N ALA A 148 -2.58 14.66 5.19
CA ALA A 148 -3.14 13.64 4.30
C ALA A 148 -3.92 14.28 3.14
N ARG A 149 -4.76 15.24 3.44
CA ARG A 149 -5.57 16.01 2.50
C ARG A 149 -4.74 16.84 1.51
N ASP A 150 -3.64 17.42 1.98
CA ASP A 150 -2.70 18.16 1.14
C ASP A 150 -1.99 17.21 0.16
N GLY A 151 -1.63 16.01 0.60
CA GLY A 151 -1.08 14.96 -0.27
C GLY A 151 -2.03 14.59 -1.42
N VAL A 152 -3.33 14.41 -1.14
CA VAL A 152 -4.36 14.19 -2.18
C VAL A 152 -4.37 15.31 -3.21
N ARG A 153 -4.35 16.59 -2.77
CA ARG A 153 -4.37 17.74 -3.68
C ARG A 153 -3.12 17.83 -4.53
N ILE A 154 -1.94 17.66 -3.93
CA ILE A 154 -0.66 17.69 -4.69
C ILE A 154 -0.65 16.60 -5.77
N LEU A 155 -1.05 15.38 -5.44
CA LEU A 155 -1.11 14.30 -6.43
C LEU A 155 -2.18 14.57 -7.49
N GLY A 156 -3.37 15.04 -7.08
CA GLY A 156 -4.44 15.42 -8.00
C GLY A 156 -4.00 16.45 -9.03
N ASP A 157 -3.36 17.53 -8.60
CA ASP A 157 -2.82 18.58 -9.48
C ASP A 157 -1.77 18.02 -10.47
N LEU A 158 -0.93 17.09 -10.00
CA LEU A 158 0.05 16.43 -10.87
C LEU A 158 -0.62 15.52 -11.91
N LEU A 159 -1.64 14.76 -11.52
CA LEU A 159 -2.41 13.89 -12.42
C LEU A 159 -3.16 14.70 -13.48
N GLU A 160 -3.85 15.78 -13.10
CA GLU A 160 -4.54 16.67 -14.05
C GLU A 160 -3.57 17.32 -15.02
N ARG A 161 -2.35 17.61 -14.61
CA ARG A 161 -1.34 18.28 -15.42
C ARG A 161 -0.57 17.36 -16.35
N TYR A 162 -0.16 16.20 -15.86
CA TYR A 162 0.79 15.31 -16.55
C TYR A 162 0.16 13.97 -16.95
N GLY A 163 -0.95 13.62 -16.36
CA GLY A 163 -1.58 12.32 -16.52
C GLY A 163 -0.82 11.19 -15.88
N THR A 164 -1.29 9.97 -16.11
CA THR A 164 -0.67 8.73 -15.66
C THR A 164 -0.64 7.70 -16.79
N TYR A 165 0.41 6.85 -16.82
CA TYR A 165 0.48 5.73 -17.76
C TYR A 165 -0.11 4.43 -17.19
N GLU A 166 -0.57 4.44 -15.93
CA GLU A 166 -1.22 3.30 -15.28
C GLU A 166 -2.24 3.76 -14.24
N ASN A 167 -3.30 2.98 -14.03
CA ASN A 167 -4.25 3.30 -12.98
C ASN A 167 -3.79 2.74 -11.64
N ASN A 168 -3.94 3.56 -10.59
CA ASN A 168 -3.40 3.29 -9.28
C ASN A 168 -4.33 3.78 -8.15
N GLY A 169 -4.23 3.08 -7.01
CA GLY A 169 -4.76 3.50 -5.72
C GLY A 169 -3.65 3.96 -4.78
N ILE A 170 -3.83 5.09 -4.12
CA ILE A 170 -2.83 5.72 -3.28
C ILE A 170 -3.45 6.09 -1.92
N ALA A 171 -2.77 5.73 -0.83
CA ALA A 171 -3.19 6.09 0.52
C ALA A 171 -2.35 7.26 1.06
N PHE A 172 -3.04 8.21 1.69
CA PHE A 172 -2.45 9.29 2.48
C PHE A 172 -3.00 9.23 3.90
N SER A 173 -2.15 9.46 4.88
CA SER A 173 -2.57 9.50 6.28
C SER A 173 -1.87 10.60 7.06
N ASP A 174 -2.56 11.14 8.03
CA ASP A 174 -2.01 11.87 9.15
C ASP A 174 -2.65 11.36 10.45
N VAL A 175 -2.41 12.01 11.57
CA VAL A 175 -2.94 11.55 12.87
C VAL A 175 -4.45 11.63 12.97
N ASP A 176 -5.08 12.44 12.13
CA ASP A 176 -6.50 12.74 12.19
C ASP A 176 -7.33 11.95 11.19
N GLU A 177 -6.80 11.70 9.98
CA GLU A 177 -7.56 11.11 8.89
C GLU A 177 -6.69 10.26 7.93
N ILE A 178 -7.38 9.37 7.19
CA ILE A 178 -6.82 8.60 6.07
C ILE A 178 -7.64 8.95 4.83
N TRP A 179 -6.95 9.16 3.70
CA TRP A 179 -7.53 9.34 2.38
C TRP A 179 -7.07 8.25 1.43
N TRP A 180 -8.00 7.77 0.63
CA TRP A 180 -7.73 6.85 -0.47
C TRP A 180 -8.07 7.52 -1.78
N LEU A 181 -7.08 7.62 -2.68
CA LEU A 181 -7.22 8.17 -4.03
C LEU A 181 -7.17 7.04 -5.05
N GLU A 182 -8.09 7.03 -6.01
CA GLU A 182 -8.10 6.15 -7.18
C GLU A 182 -7.96 6.99 -8.45
N THR A 183 -6.98 6.69 -9.31
CA THR A 183 -6.95 7.23 -10.68
C THR A 183 -7.96 6.46 -11.52
N ILE A 184 -8.72 7.18 -12.34
CA ILE A 184 -9.81 6.62 -13.15
C ILE A 184 -9.35 6.42 -14.58
N GLY A 185 -8.83 7.45 -15.21
CA GLY A 185 -8.30 7.45 -16.55
C GLY A 185 -6.87 7.96 -16.60
N GLY A 186 -6.48 8.54 -17.71
CA GLY A 186 -5.18 9.17 -17.87
C GLY A 186 -4.99 10.40 -16.99
N HIS A 187 -6.06 11.19 -16.73
CA HIS A 187 -5.98 12.45 -15.98
C HIS A 187 -7.00 12.56 -14.85
N HIS A 188 -8.11 11.80 -14.92
CA HIS A 188 -9.17 11.88 -13.93
C HIS A 188 -8.89 11.02 -12.70
N TRP A 189 -9.34 11.49 -11.53
CA TRP A 189 -9.17 10.84 -10.26
C TRP A 189 -10.31 11.16 -9.28
N ILE A 190 -10.52 10.28 -8.33
CA ILE A 190 -11.39 10.47 -7.16
C ILE A 190 -10.63 10.14 -5.89
N ALA A 191 -10.99 10.77 -4.77
CA ALA A 191 -10.46 10.40 -3.46
C ALA A 191 -11.58 10.45 -2.42
N LYS A 192 -11.54 9.47 -1.50
CA LYS A 192 -12.52 9.34 -0.42
C LYS A 192 -11.81 9.19 0.91
N ARG A 193 -12.31 9.91 1.92
CA ARG A 193 -11.85 9.77 3.29
C ARG A 193 -12.31 8.43 3.87
N VAL A 194 -11.42 7.71 4.53
CA VAL A 194 -11.75 6.48 5.26
C VAL A 194 -12.55 6.85 6.51
N PRO A 195 -13.73 6.24 6.74
CA PRO A 195 -14.48 6.50 7.95
C PRO A 195 -13.65 6.14 9.21
N ASP A 196 -13.75 6.95 10.26
CA ASP A 196 -12.93 6.78 11.46
C ASP A 196 -13.16 5.45 12.18
N ASP A 197 -14.37 4.89 12.09
CA ASP A 197 -14.82 3.66 12.75
C ASP A 197 -14.76 2.41 11.84
N ALA A 198 -14.23 2.55 10.61
CA ALA A 198 -14.21 1.49 9.62
C ALA A 198 -12.79 1.09 9.21
N TYR A 199 -12.71 -0.04 8.54
CA TYR A 199 -11.57 -0.44 7.72
C TYR A 199 -11.95 -0.49 6.24
N VAL A 200 -10.94 -0.42 5.38
CA VAL A 200 -11.07 -0.53 3.91
C VAL A 200 -10.19 -1.68 3.43
N THR A 201 -10.68 -2.45 2.46
CA THR A 201 -9.90 -3.51 1.81
C THR A 201 -9.77 -3.24 0.31
N MET A 202 -8.53 -3.18 -0.18
CA MET A 202 -8.25 -2.88 -1.58
C MET A 202 -7.37 -3.95 -2.21
N PRO A 203 -7.94 -4.75 -3.13
CA PRO A 203 -7.16 -5.52 -4.11
C PRO A 203 -6.83 -4.63 -5.34
N ASN A 204 -6.31 -5.23 -6.42
CA ASN A 204 -6.00 -4.53 -7.68
C ASN A 204 -7.24 -4.21 -8.53
N GLN A 205 -8.24 -3.61 -7.94
CA GLN A 205 -9.53 -3.28 -8.53
C GLN A 205 -10.05 -1.96 -7.94
N LEU A 206 -10.76 -1.13 -8.72
CA LEU A 206 -11.44 0.03 -8.15
C LEU A 206 -12.35 -0.41 -7.02
N GLY A 207 -12.31 0.28 -5.90
CA GLY A 207 -13.00 -0.11 -4.67
C GLY A 207 -14.08 0.84 -4.21
N ILE A 208 -13.91 2.15 -4.41
CA ILE A 208 -14.90 3.15 -3.92
C ILE A 208 -16.27 2.86 -4.54
N ASP A 209 -17.21 2.45 -3.69
CA ASP A 209 -18.55 1.98 -4.04
C ASP A 209 -19.66 3.00 -3.82
N SER A 210 -19.31 4.13 -3.22
CA SER A 210 -20.23 5.25 -2.97
C SER A 210 -19.47 6.56 -2.96
N PHE A 211 -19.97 7.57 -3.67
CA PHE A 211 -19.28 8.84 -3.83
C PHE A 211 -20.25 10.01 -3.92
N ASP A 212 -20.00 11.04 -3.13
CA ASP A 212 -20.78 12.29 -3.15
C ASP A 212 -20.06 13.32 -4.00
N LEU A 213 -20.57 13.52 -5.23
CA LEU A 213 -20.04 14.50 -6.17
C LEU A 213 -20.28 15.95 -5.69
N ASP A 214 -21.34 16.23 -4.94
CA ASP A 214 -21.62 17.56 -4.44
C ASP A 214 -20.65 17.95 -3.32
N ASP A 215 -20.31 16.99 -2.45
CA ASP A 215 -19.24 17.20 -1.46
C ASP A 215 -17.88 17.38 -2.14
N ALA A 216 -17.55 16.56 -3.14
CA ALA A 216 -16.28 16.63 -3.84
C ALA A 216 -16.05 17.96 -4.57
N GLU A 217 -17.08 18.52 -5.19
CA GLU A 217 -17.06 19.82 -5.86
C GLU A 217 -17.25 21.00 -4.90
N GLY A 218 -17.69 20.75 -3.67
CA GLY A 218 -18.07 21.76 -2.68
C GLY A 218 -17.18 21.80 -1.45
N ALA A 219 -17.66 21.20 -0.35
CA ALA A 219 -17.00 21.28 0.95
C ALA A 219 -15.74 20.41 1.06
N GLN A 220 -15.65 19.36 0.25
CA GLN A 220 -14.56 18.38 0.26
C GLN A 220 -14.36 17.78 1.67
N ALA A 221 -15.47 17.51 2.37
CA ALA A 221 -15.40 16.97 3.71
C ALA A 221 -14.87 15.54 3.72
N ASP A 222 -15.44 14.68 2.87
CA ASP A 222 -15.11 13.27 2.76
C ASP A 222 -14.79 12.81 1.32
N HIS A 223 -14.97 13.69 0.32
CA HIS A 223 -14.72 13.38 -1.09
C HIS A 223 -13.96 14.50 -1.79
N MET A 224 -13.07 14.15 -2.70
CA MET A 224 -12.35 15.05 -3.61
C MET A 224 -12.26 14.39 -5.00
N CYS A 225 -12.19 15.18 -6.07
CA CYS A 225 -12.02 14.67 -7.42
C CYS A 225 -11.35 15.70 -8.33
N SER A 226 -10.97 15.27 -9.54
CA SER A 226 -10.54 16.15 -10.62
C SER A 226 -11.63 17.19 -10.94
N ALA A 227 -11.18 18.40 -11.30
CA ALA A 227 -12.04 19.60 -11.35
C ALA A 227 -13.20 19.50 -12.34
N ASP A 228 -13.06 18.72 -13.41
CA ASP A 228 -14.06 18.57 -14.48
C ASP A 228 -14.76 17.21 -14.49
N LEU A 229 -14.59 16.39 -13.45
CA LEU A 229 -15.08 15.00 -13.39
C LEU A 229 -16.56 14.88 -13.78
N ARG A 230 -17.44 15.70 -13.20
CA ARG A 230 -18.88 15.65 -13.49
C ARG A 230 -19.20 16.00 -14.95
N ALA A 231 -18.53 17.00 -15.51
CA ALA A 231 -18.72 17.41 -16.89
C ALA A 231 -18.22 16.33 -17.87
N TRP A 232 -17.06 15.76 -17.59
CA TRP A 232 -16.50 14.65 -18.35
C TRP A 232 -17.39 13.40 -18.28
N MET A 233 -17.88 13.03 -17.09
CA MET A 233 -18.83 11.93 -16.93
C MET A 233 -20.13 12.14 -17.73
N ALA A 234 -20.64 13.37 -17.75
CA ALA A 234 -21.86 13.70 -18.51
C ALA A 234 -21.63 13.63 -20.03
N GLU A 235 -20.49 14.14 -20.51
CA GLU A 235 -20.11 14.09 -21.92
C GLU A 235 -19.99 12.66 -22.46
N TRP A 236 -19.37 11.78 -21.66
CA TRP A 236 -19.10 10.39 -22.05
C TRP A 236 -20.13 9.38 -21.55
N HIS A 237 -21.22 9.83 -20.92
CA HIS A 237 -22.30 8.98 -20.38
C HIS A 237 -21.77 7.89 -19.45
N LEU A 238 -20.88 8.25 -18.52
CA LEU A 238 -20.19 7.29 -17.63
C LEU A 238 -20.99 6.98 -16.37
N ASP A 239 -21.90 7.84 -15.93
CA ASP A 239 -22.77 7.58 -14.79
C ASP A 239 -23.79 6.49 -15.13
N LEU A 240 -23.75 5.39 -14.42
CA LEU A 240 -24.67 4.26 -14.56
C LEU A 240 -25.79 4.25 -13.51
N THR A 241 -25.87 5.29 -12.69
CA THR A 241 -26.88 5.40 -11.63
C THR A 241 -28.28 5.48 -12.24
N LEU A 242 -29.14 4.52 -11.90
CA LEU A 242 -30.53 4.57 -12.32
C LEU A 242 -31.27 5.63 -11.51
N GLY A 243 -31.93 6.56 -12.20
CA GLY A 243 -32.82 7.54 -11.56
C GLY A 243 -33.92 6.82 -10.78
N VAL A 244 -34.13 7.19 -9.52
CA VAL A 244 -35.23 6.68 -8.73
C VAL A 244 -36.49 7.45 -9.13
N GLU A 245 -37.47 6.77 -9.75
CA GLU A 245 -38.80 7.34 -9.97
C GLU A 245 -39.56 7.37 -8.65
N GLY A 246 -39.85 8.58 -8.12
CA GLY A 246 -40.65 8.80 -6.91
C GLY A 246 -39.89 9.56 -5.80
N ASP A 247 -40.52 9.68 -4.60
CA ASP A 247 -40.00 10.38 -3.42
C ASP A 247 -38.93 9.57 -2.63
N GLY A 248 -38.29 8.58 -3.23
CA GLY A 248 -37.20 7.81 -2.61
C GLY A 248 -35.91 8.61 -2.52
N PRO A 249 -34.96 8.23 -1.63
CA PRO A 249 -33.63 8.85 -1.61
C PRO A 249 -32.97 8.70 -2.98
N ALA A 250 -32.28 9.75 -3.44
CA ALA A 250 -31.49 9.69 -4.66
C ALA A 250 -30.50 8.50 -4.57
N ALA A 251 -30.36 7.75 -5.67
CA ALA A 251 -29.34 6.70 -5.71
C ALA A 251 -27.95 7.36 -5.59
N VAL A 252 -27.10 6.77 -4.74
CA VAL A 252 -25.72 7.25 -4.54
C VAL A 252 -24.89 6.80 -5.74
N PHE A 253 -24.09 7.69 -6.30
CA PHE A 253 -23.18 7.35 -7.38
C PHE A 253 -22.16 6.32 -6.93
N ASN A 254 -22.01 5.24 -7.71
CA ASN A 254 -21.07 4.15 -7.46
C ASN A 254 -19.93 4.19 -8.51
N PRO A 255 -18.74 4.73 -8.15
CA PRO A 255 -17.60 4.80 -9.08
C PRO A 255 -17.10 3.41 -9.52
N ARG A 256 -17.12 2.41 -8.64
CA ARG A 256 -16.67 1.05 -8.97
C ARG A 256 -17.50 0.48 -10.11
N GLU A 257 -18.82 0.64 -10.08
CA GLU A 257 -19.72 0.21 -11.17
C GLU A 257 -19.50 1.03 -12.43
N ALA A 258 -19.32 2.34 -12.30
CA ALA A 258 -19.20 3.24 -13.44
C ALA A 258 -17.85 3.10 -14.16
N PHE A 259 -16.77 2.92 -13.42
CA PHE A 259 -15.40 3.03 -13.94
C PHE A 259 -14.60 1.73 -13.86
N GLY A 260 -14.93 0.83 -12.93
CA GLY A 260 -14.14 -0.37 -12.62
C GLY A 260 -14.24 -1.45 -13.70
N SER A 261 -13.34 -2.41 -13.61
CA SER A 261 -13.41 -3.67 -14.33
C SER A 261 -14.31 -4.66 -13.58
N HIS A 262 -15.00 -5.52 -14.32
CA HIS A 262 -15.80 -6.64 -13.85
C HIS A 262 -15.50 -7.85 -14.72
N SER A 263 -14.28 -8.40 -14.58
CA SER A 263 -13.79 -9.47 -15.43
C SER A 263 -13.70 -10.80 -14.70
N ASP A 264 -13.78 -11.92 -15.43
CA ASP A 264 -13.53 -13.26 -14.86
C ASP A 264 -12.17 -13.34 -14.15
N SER A 265 -11.17 -12.55 -14.59
CA SER A 265 -9.89 -12.51 -13.92
C SER A 265 -9.94 -11.80 -12.56
N ASP A 266 -10.84 -10.84 -12.36
CA ASP A 266 -11.06 -10.20 -11.06
C ASP A 266 -11.57 -11.20 -10.02
N HIS A 267 -12.43 -12.15 -10.43
CA HIS A 267 -12.97 -13.21 -9.58
C HIS A 267 -11.93 -14.25 -9.14
N VAL A 268 -10.76 -14.29 -9.77
CA VAL A 268 -9.63 -15.14 -9.36
C VAL A 268 -8.56 -14.34 -8.61
N TYR A 269 -8.39 -13.09 -9.02
CA TYR A 269 -7.25 -12.28 -8.58
C TYR A 269 -7.60 -11.24 -7.52
N ASN A 270 -8.77 -10.61 -7.61
CA ASN A 270 -9.13 -9.43 -6.82
C ASN A 270 -10.17 -9.71 -5.73
N THR A 271 -11.40 -10.03 -6.10
CA THR A 271 -12.51 -10.18 -5.16
C THR A 271 -12.25 -11.23 -4.05
N PRO A 272 -11.56 -12.38 -4.30
CA PRO A 272 -11.26 -13.33 -3.23
C PRO A 272 -10.38 -12.74 -2.12
N ARG A 273 -9.50 -11.80 -2.44
CA ARG A 273 -8.65 -11.13 -1.44
C ARG A 273 -9.47 -10.21 -0.53
N ALA A 274 -10.34 -9.37 -1.10
CA ALA A 274 -11.25 -8.52 -0.34
C ALA A 274 -12.20 -9.36 0.53
N TRP A 275 -12.78 -10.42 -0.04
CA TRP A 275 -13.62 -11.38 0.67
C TRP A 275 -12.92 -11.96 1.89
N TYR A 276 -11.70 -12.45 1.75
CA TYR A 276 -11.00 -13.10 2.86
C TYR A 276 -10.59 -12.11 3.95
N MET A 277 -10.13 -10.91 3.59
CA MET A 277 -9.80 -9.87 4.57
C MET A 277 -11.02 -9.50 5.41
N GLN A 278 -12.19 -9.30 4.77
CA GLN A 278 -13.43 -8.99 5.49
C GLN A 278 -13.94 -10.14 6.32
N ARG A 279 -13.83 -11.38 5.81
CA ARG A 279 -14.11 -12.60 6.58
C ARG A 279 -13.32 -12.68 7.89
N CYS A 280 -12.06 -12.24 7.89
CA CYS A 280 -11.23 -12.23 9.10
C CYS A 280 -11.66 -11.16 10.12
N LEU A 281 -12.12 -10.01 9.65
CA LEU A 281 -12.43 -8.85 10.49
C LEU A 281 -13.91 -8.79 10.92
N ASN A 282 -14.79 -9.49 10.19
CA ASN A 282 -16.22 -9.65 10.50
C ASN A 282 -16.61 -11.12 10.50
N PRO A 283 -16.02 -11.95 11.38
CA PRO A 283 -16.20 -13.41 11.33
C PRO A 283 -17.61 -13.89 11.70
N SER A 284 -18.47 -13.06 12.27
CA SER A 284 -19.85 -13.41 12.62
C SER A 284 -20.83 -13.38 11.44
N ASP A 285 -20.43 -12.78 10.31
CA ASP A 285 -21.24 -12.81 9.09
C ASP A 285 -21.25 -14.21 8.46
N VAL A 286 -22.19 -14.46 7.56
CA VAL A 286 -22.30 -15.75 6.86
C VAL A 286 -21.37 -15.75 5.64
N TRP A 287 -20.21 -16.38 5.78
CA TRP A 287 -19.17 -16.44 4.74
C TRP A 287 -19.13 -17.74 3.94
N ASP A 288 -19.86 -18.76 4.38
CA ASP A 288 -19.81 -20.10 3.79
C ASP A 288 -21.22 -20.64 3.52
N GLY A 289 -21.33 -21.47 2.51
CA GLY A 289 -22.57 -22.16 2.17
C GLY A 289 -23.53 -21.38 1.27
N PRO A 290 -24.73 -21.91 1.01
CA PRO A 290 -25.66 -21.32 0.04
C PRO A 290 -26.31 -20.00 0.50
N ASP A 291 -26.23 -19.70 1.79
CA ASP A 291 -26.81 -18.50 2.39
C ASP A 291 -25.70 -17.47 2.73
N ALA A 292 -24.50 -17.60 2.13
CA ALA A 292 -23.41 -16.66 2.34
C ALA A 292 -23.79 -15.25 1.85
N ASP A 293 -23.49 -14.24 2.68
CA ASP A 293 -23.70 -12.82 2.32
C ASP A 293 -22.81 -12.42 1.14
N TYR A 294 -21.57 -12.93 1.12
CA TYR A 294 -20.60 -12.73 0.04
C TYR A 294 -19.82 -14.01 -0.24
N THR A 295 -19.52 -14.23 -1.51
CA THR A 295 -18.63 -15.30 -1.99
C THR A 295 -17.27 -14.71 -2.41
N PRO A 296 -16.24 -15.53 -2.62
CA PRO A 296 -14.97 -15.04 -3.15
C PRO A 296 -15.07 -14.32 -4.50
N GLU A 297 -16.15 -14.57 -5.25
CA GLU A 297 -16.37 -14.01 -6.60
C GLU A 297 -17.42 -12.88 -6.61
N SER A 298 -17.85 -12.39 -5.44
CA SER A 298 -18.82 -11.29 -5.34
C SER A 298 -18.22 -9.95 -5.77
N ASP A 299 -18.92 -9.24 -6.66
CA ASP A 299 -18.54 -7.88 -7.12
C ASP A 299 -18.99 -6.78 -6.17
N ASP A 300 -19.94 -7.07 -5.27
CA ASP A 300 -20.58 -6.14 -4.35
C ASP A 300 -19.99 -6.13 -2.94
N ILE A 301 -18.80 -6.72 -2.74
CA ILE A 301 -18.08 -6.65 -1.47
C ILE A 301 -17.86 -5.17 -1.10
N PRO A 302 -18.33 -4.69 0.07
CA PRO A 302 -18.24 -3.29 0.42
C PRO A 302 -16.80 -2.76 0.45
N TRP A 303 -16.59 -1.52 0.00
CA TRP A 303 -15.29 -0.86 0.09
C TRP A 303 -14.81 -0.72 1.54
N SER A 304 -15.70 -0.29 2.44
CA SER A 304 -15.42 -0.11 3.86
C SER A 304 -16.44 -0.76 4.75
N ARG A 305 -16.01 -1.27 5.91
CA ARG A 305 -16.88 -1.89 6.93
C ARG A 305 -16.39 -1.55 8.34
N VAL A 306 -17.33 -1.54 9.29
CA VAL A 306 -17.00 -1.48 10.71
C VAL A 306 -16.57 -2.88 11.17
N PRO A 307 -15.37 -3.07 11.75
CA PRO A 307 -14.94 -4.37 12.22
C PRO A 307 -15.67 -4.80 13.48
N GLU A 308 -15.80 -6.10 13.74
CA GLU A 308 -16.46 -6.61 14.96
C GLU A 308 -15.67 -6.34 16.24
N ARG A 309 -14.39 -6.08 16.13
CA ARG A 309 -13.50 -5.67 17.21
C ARG A 309 -12.41 -4.75 16.70
N LYS A 310 -11.72 -4.07 17.61
CA LYS A 310 -10.57 -3.24 17.28
C LYS A 310 -9.51 -4.05 16.49
N VAL A 311 -9.01 -3.46 15.41
CA VAL A 311 -8.00 -4.06 14.55
C VAL A 311 -6.60 -3.77 15.10
N THR A 312 -5.78 -4.80 15.23
CA THR A 312 -4.39 -4.71 15.71
C THR A 312 -3.38 -4.80 14.57
N ILE A 313 -2.12 -4.53 14.86
CA ILE A 313 -0.99 -4.75 13.91
C ILE A 313 -0.90 -6.23 13.53
N GLU A 314 -1.16 -7.15 14.48
CA GLU A 314 -1.17 -8.59 14.25
C GLU A 314 -2.31 -9.02 13.33
N ASP A 315 -3.48 -8.43 13.45
CA ASP A 315 -4.60 -8.67 12.52
C ASP A 315 -4.23 -8.25 11.10
N ILE A 316 -3.63 -7.07 10.94
CA ILE A 316 -3.13 -6.59 9.64
C ILE A 316 -2.08 -7.56 9.08
N LYS A 317 -1.10 -7.96 9.91
CA LYS A 317 -0.09 -8.94 9.50
C LYS A 317 -0.73 -10.26 9.08
N TYR A 318 -1.70 -10.76 9.84
CA TYR A 318 -2.41 -12.02 9.55
C TYR A 318 -3.14 -11.96 8.20
N VAL A 319 -3.96 -10.93 7.96
CA VAL A 319 -4.73 -10.83 6.72
C VAL A 319 -3.84 -10.58 5.50
N LEU A 320 -2.78 -9.75 5.63
CA LEU A 320 -1.85 -9.48 4.54
C LEU A 320 -0.81 -10.61 4.32
N SER A 321 -0.80 -11.62 5.16
CA SER A 321 -0.02 -12.87 5.00
C SER A 321 -0.87 -14.04 4.53
N SER A 322 -2.14 -13.82 4.26
CA SER A 322 -3.11 -14.89 4.05
C SER A 322 -2.86 -15.71 2.79
N HIS A 323 -3.01 -17.00 2.95
CA HIS A 323 -3.11 -18.00 1.89
C HIS A 323 -4.50 -18.70 1.90
N TYR A 324 -5.54 -17.99 2.40
CA TYR A 324 -6.91 -18.46 2.60
C TYR A 324 -7.03 -19.58 3.65
N GLN A 325 -6.16 -19.54 4.68
CA GLN A 325 -6.14 -20.54 5.73
C GLN A 325 -7.52 -20.74 6.38
N GLY A 326 -7.84 -22.00 6.63
CA GLY A 326 -9.14 -22.39 7.18
C GLY A 326 -10.27 -22.55 6.18
N THR A 327 -10.05 -22.23 4.90
CA THR A 327 -11.01 -22.44 3.80
C THR A 327 -10.59 -23.62 2.90
N GLU A 328 -11.42 -23.97 1.93
CA GLU A 328 -11.08 -24.96 0.91
C GLU A 328 -10.09 -24.45 -0.16
N TYR A 329 -9.84 -23.14 -0.19
CA TYR A 329 -8.93 -22.47 -1.16
C TYR A 329 -7.49 -22.40 -0.68
N ASP A 330 -7.22 -22.76 0.57
CA ASP A 330 -5.90 -22.78 1.16
C ASP A 330 -4.94 -23.69 0.40
N CYS A 331 -3.91 -23.12 -0.22
CA CYS A 331 -2.93 -23.89 -1.00
C CYS A 331 -2.10 -24.87 -0.15
N TYR A 332 -1.95 -24.63 1.14
CA TYR A 332 -1.30 -25.54 2.10
C TYR A 332 -2.30 -26.40 2.89
N GLY A 333 -3.60 -26.09 2.78
CA GLY A 333 -4.65 -26.71 3.58
C GLY A 333 -5.02 -28.13 3.15
N SER A 334 -5.80 -28.80 4.01
CA SER A 334 -6.34 -30.14 3.74
C SER A 334 -7.83 -30.15 3.48
N LYS A 335 -8.55 -29.02 3.64
CA LYS A 335 -10.01 -28.95 3.48
C LYS A 335 -10.46 -29.01 2.02
N GLY A 336 -9.68 -28.45 1.10
CA GLY A 336 -10.03 -28.36 -0.30
C GLY A 336 -9.72 -29.63 -1.12
N THR A 337 -10.20 -29.60 -2.35
CA THR A 337 -9.88 -30.57 -3.41
C THR A 337 -8.70 -30.08 -4.26
N PRO A 338 -8.13 -30.91 -5.14
CA PRO A 338 -7.14 -30.42 -6.12
C PRO A 338 -7.66 -29.30 -7.06
N ALA A 339 -8.97 -29.16 -7.19
CA ALA A 339 -9.58 -28.10 -8.00
C ALA A 339 -9.78 -26.79 -7.24
N THR A 340 -10.00 -26.84 -5.92
CA THR A 340 -10.27 -25.64 -5.09
C THR A 340 -9.01 -25.11 -4.42
N ARG A 341 -8.08 -25.97 -4.00
CA ARG A 341 -6.83 -25.53 -3.37
C ARG A 341 -5.97 -24.72 -4.33
N GLY A 342 -5.67 -23.46 -3.94
CA GLY A 342 -4.92 -22.56 -4.77
C GLY A 342 -5.65 -22.05 -6.01
N ALA A 343 -7.00 -22.17 -6.05
CA ALA A 343 -7.81 -21.63 -7.14
C ALA A 343 -7.72 -20.11 -7.22
N TYR A 344 -7.55 -19.44 -6.09
CA TYR A 344 -7.43 -17.99 -6.01
C TYR A 344 -6.01 -17.55 -5.67
N ARG A 345 -5.64 -16.38 -6.14
CA ARG A 345 -4.35 -15.73 -5.84
C ARG A 345 -4.28 -15.41 -4.34
N PRO A 346 -3.34 -15.99 -3.58
CA PRO A 346 -3.20 -15.69 -2.15
C PRO A 346 -2.68 -14.27 -1.89
N ILE A 347 -3.05 -13.67 -0.77
CA ILE A 347 -2.57 -12.34 -0.35
C ILE A 347 -1.09 -12.44 0.02
N GLY A 348 -0.73 -13.40 0.90
CA GLY A 348 0.64 -13.72 1.28
C GLY A 348 1.32 -14.58 0.23
N ILE A 349 1.44 -14.06 -0.99
CA ILE A 349 2.08 -14.78 -2.09
C ILE A 349 3.61 -14.82 -1.93
N ASN A 350 4.26 -15.86 -2.47
CA ASN A 350 5.71 -16.06 -2.34
C ASN A 350 6.55 -14.89 -2.90
N ARG A 351 6.00 -14.10 -3.83
CA ARG A 351 6.65 -12.96 -4.45
C ARG A 351 6.37 -11.61 -3.77
N ASN A 352 5.72 -11.56 -2.59
CA ASN A 352 5.68 -10.31 -1.83
C ASN A 352 7.09 -9.75 -1.69
N SER A 353 7.30 -8.47 -2.00
CA SER A 353 8.57 -7.77 -1.85
C SER A 353 8.72 -7.17 -0.47
N GLN A 354 7.69 -6.43 -0.06
CA GLN A 354 7.63 -5.79 1.24
C GLN A 354 6.18 -5.74 1.75
N LEU A 355 6.03 -5.58 3.06
CA LEU A 355 4.83 -5.14 3.74
C LEU A 355 5.20 -3.95 4.62
N ALA A 356 4.58 -2.81 4.37
CA ALA A 356 4.68 -1.65 5.24
C ALA A 356 3.33 -1.41 5.95
N VAL A 357 3.37 -1.15 7.28
CA VAL A 357 2.24 -0.61 8.04
C VAL A 357 2.66 0.74 8.60
N LEU A 358 2.02 1.79 8.14
CA LEU A 358 2.23 3.16 8.59
C LEU A 358 1.29 3.44 9.75
N GLN A 359 1.82 3.56 10.97
CA GLN A 359 1.08 3.80 12.20
C GLN A 359 1.33 5.21 12.73
N LEU A 360 0.27 6.01 12.92
CA LEU A 360 0.34 7.33 13.53
C LEU A 360 -0.42 7.34 14.85
N ARG A 361 0.31 7.41 15.96
CA ARG A 361 -0.19 7.23 17.32
C ARG A 361 -0.61 8.58 17.95
N PRO A 362 -1.93 8.83 18.18
CA PRO A 362 -2.42 10.14 18.62
C PRO A 362 -1.95 10.52 20.03
N TYR A 363 -1.63 9.53 20.87
CA TYR A 363 -1.16 9.72 22.25
C TYR A 363 0.35 10.00 22.35
N ALA A 364 1.11 9.76 21.28
CA ALA A 364 2.56 10.03 21.25
C ALA A 364 2.84 11.46 20.78
N GLN A 365 3.93 12.06 21.27
CA GLN A 365 4.36 13.38 20.81
C GLN A 365 4.81 13.32 19.34
N PRO A 366 4.71 14.43 18.59
CA PRO A 366 5.06 14.46 17.16
C PRO A 366 6.45 13.91 16.85
N ALA A 367 7.42 14.12 17.72
CA ALA A 367 8.81 13.67 17.52
C ALA A 367 8.97 12.13 17.43
N TYR A 368 8.05 11.35 18.03
CA TYR A 368 8.09 9.87 18.01
C TYR A 368 6.75 9.21 17.71
N ARG A 369 5.79 9.98 17.15
CA ARG A 369 4.43 9.53 16.81
C ARG A 369 4.39 8.49 15.70
N ALA A 370 5.20 8.67 14.67
CA ALA A 370 5.23 7.84 13.48
C ALA A 370 6.07 6.58 13.70
N VAL A 371 5.44 5.42 13.56
CA VAL A 371 6.10 4.11 13.55
C VAL A 371 5.79 3.42 12.23
N GLN A 372 6.81 3.03 11.49
CA GLN A 372 6.71 2.25 10.28
C GLN A 372 7.06 0.79 10.61
N TRP A 373 6.05 -0.09 10.55
CA TRP A 373 6.26 -1.51 10.69
C TRP A 373 6.61 -2.10 9.33
N MET A 374 7.72 -2.83 9.26
CA MET A 374 8.24 -3.35 8.00
C MET A 374 8.44 -4.86 8.04
N ALA A 375 8.15 -5.51 6.93
CA ALA A 375 8.59 -6.87 6.64
C ALA A 375 9.02 -6.96 5.19
N PHE A 376 10.01 -7.79 4.90
CA PHE A 376 10.49 -8.06 3.55
C PHE A 376 10.30 -9.54 3.18
N GLY A 377 10.12 -9.82 1.90
CA GLY A 377 9.95 -11.16 1.38
C GLY A 377 8.53 -11.70 1.57
N SER A 378 8.37 -13.02 1.50
CA SER A 378 7.05 -13.68 1.58
C SER A 378 6.43 -13.51 2.96
N ASN A 379 5.29 -12.82 3.00
CA ASN A 379 4.66 -12.44 4.26
C ASN A 379 4.18 -13.62 5.11
N SER A 380 3.90 -14.76 4.53
CA SER A 380 3.58 -15.97 5.32
C SER A 380 4.73 -16.44 6.22
N PHE A 381 5.98 -16.04 5.94
CA PHE A 381 7.19 -16.56 6.58
C PHE A 381 8.06 -15.52 7.26
N ASN A 382 7.74 -14.22 7.15
CA ASN A 382 8.48 -13.12 7.76
C ASN A 382 7.76 -12.55 8.98
N ALA A 383 8.41 -11.63 9.70
CA ALA A 383 7.81 -10.90 10.81
C ALA A 383 7.81 -9.39 10.54
N LEU A 384 6.81 -8.67 11.07
CA LEU A 384 6.79 -7.20 11.11
C LEU A 384 7.73 -6.69 12.20
N VAL A 385 8.54 -5.69 11.84
CA VAL A 385 9.48 -5.02 12.74
C VAL A 385 9.16 -3.53 12.81
N PRO A 386 8.97 -2.93 14.00
CA PRO A 386 8.71 -1.51 14.14
C PRO A 386 9.98 -0.68 14.01
N LEU A 387 9.88 0.43 13.27
CA LEU A 387 10.92 1.44 13.12
C LEU A 387 10.34 2.83 13.38
N TYR A 388 10.96 3.59 14.26
CA TYR A 388 10.63 5.01 14.38
C TYR A 388 11.05 5.74 13.12
N ALA A 389 10.12 6.53 12.55
CA ALA A 389 10.33 7.19 11.26
C ALA A 389 11.06 8.54 11.38
N ASN A 390 10.93 9.22 12.52
CA ASN A 390 11.57 10.53 12.73
C ASN A 390 13.03 10.41 13.17
N VAL A 391 13.85 9.83 12.29
CA VAL A 391 15.29 9.58 12.48
C VAL A 391 16.08 10.10 11.28
N GLU A 392 17.38 10.26 11.45
CA GLU A 392 18.27 10.70 10.37
C GLU A 392 18.83 9.54 9.54
N THR A 393 18.84 8.33 10.11
CA THR A 393 19.38 7.13 9.43
C THR A 393 18.55 5.90 9.78
N MET A 394 18.53 4.92 8.87
CA MET A 394 17.98 3.57 9.14
C MET A 394 19.09 2.59 9.46
N PRO A 395 18.81 1.56 10.28
CA PRO A 395 19.78 0.50 10.58
C PRO A 395 20.31 -0.16 9.30
N GLU A 396 21.62 -0.41 9.27
CA GLU A 396 22.30 -1.02 8.12
C GLU A 396 21.66 -2.37 7.73
N TYR A 397 21.22 -3.17 8.69
CA TYR A 397 20.55 -4.44 8.45
C TYR A 397 19.30 -4.33 7.56
N TYR A 398 18.58 -3.18 7.58
CA TYR A 398 17.43 -2.90 6.74
C TYR A 398 17.77 -2.01 5.53
N ALA A 399 18.85 -1.25 5.60
CA ALA A 399 19.21 -0.25 4.61
C ALA A 399 20.21 -0.74 3.56
N ASP A 400 21.11 -1.68 3.89
CA ASP A 400 22.16 -2.19 3.00
C ASP A 400 21.72 -3.45 2.22
N THR A 401 20.53 -3.39 1.61
CA THR A 401 20.11 -4.42 0.66
C THR A 401 20.77 -4.15 -0.69
N GLN A 402 21.33 -5.20 -1.27
CA GLN A 402 21.97 -5.18 -2.57
C GLN A 402 21.24 -6.08 -3.57
N ALA A 403 21.46 -5.90 -4.87
CA ALA A 403 20.88 -6.76 -5.90
C ALA A 403 21.40 -8.24 -5.80
N ARG A 404 22.54 -8.45 -5.16
CA ARG A 404 23.13 -9.77 -4.96
C ARG A 404 22.55 -10.44 -3.71
N VAL A 405 22.16 -11.72 -3.85
CA VAL A 405 21.68 -12.58 -2.75
C VAL A 405 22.76 -12.75 -1.68
N THR A 406 22.37 -12.57 -0.42
CA THR A 406 23.18 -12.76 0.80
C THR A 406 22.26 -13.09 1.97
N SER A 407 22.79 -13.58 3.09
CA SER A 407 22.04 -13.68 4.36
C SER A 407 22.33 -12.50 5.33
N GLU A 408 23.15 -11.54 4.92
CA GLU A 408 23.68 -10.47 5.76
C GLU A 408 22.70 -9.32 6.01
N ASN A 409 21.62 -9.21 5.20
CA ASN A 409 20.59 -8.20 5.36
C ASN A 409 19.19 -8.81 5.48
N PHE A 410 18.26 -8.01 5.99
CA PHE A 410 16.91 -8.45 6.33
C PHE A 410 16.10 -8.91 5.11
N TYR A 411 16.23 -8.21 3.96
CA TYR A 411 15.50 -8.57 2.75
C TYR A 411 15.84 -10.00 2.29
N TRP A 412 17.13 -10.26 2.02
CA TRP A 412 17.55 -11.54 1.47
C TRP A 412 17.46 -12.69 2.48
N ALA A 413 17.71 -12.43 3.78
CA ALA A 413 17.50 -13.44 4.83
C ALA A 413 16.05 -13.94 4.83
N ASN A 414 15.06 -13.03 4.78
CA ASN A 414 13.64 -13.41 4.71
C ASN A 414 13.25 -14.07 3.38
N ARG A 415 13.87 -13.65 2.24
CA ARG A 415 13.67 -14.36 0.96
C ARG A 415 14.16 -15.81 1.01
N LEU A 416 15.31 -16.05 1.62
CA LEU A 416 15.84 -17.40 1.80
C LEU A 416 14.96 -18.24 2.71
N ILE A 417 14.50 -17.68 3.84
CA ILE A 417 13.56 -18.33 4.74
C ILE A 417 12.27 -18.70 3.99
N GLY A 418 11.67 -17.75 3.28
CA GLY A 418 10.45 -18.00 2.51
C GLY A 418 10.62 -19.10 1.47
N ALA A 419 11.71 -19.06 0.68
CA ALA A 419 11.97 -20.07 -0.35
C ALA A 419 12.17 -21.49 0.22
N LEU A 420 12.75 -21.60 1.41
CA LEU A 420 12.98 -22.89 2.08
C LEU A 420 11.72 -23.40 2.80
N ALA A 421 10.98 -22.49 3.45
CA ALA A 421 9.83 -22.85 4.25
C ALA A 421 8.56 -23.13 3.39
N ASP A 422 8.40 -22.46 2.25
CA ASP A 422 7.25 -22.61 1.35
C ASP A 422 7.07 -24.07 0.91
N VAL A 423 8.12 -24.72 0.42
CA VAL A 423 8.09 -26.13 -0.02
C VAL A 423 7.95 -27.12 1.12
N ARG A 424 8.13 -26.69 2.36
CA ARG A 424 8.06 -27.50 3.58
C ARG A 424 7.15 -26.85 4.63
N PHE A 425 6.06 -26.24 4.18
CA PHE A 425 5.17 -25.40 5.01
C PHE A 425 4.78 -26.05 6.33
N HIS A 426 4.31 -27.29 6.31
CA HIS A 426 3.87 -28.00 7.53
C HIS A 426 5.01 -28.36 8.50
N GLU A 427 6.21 -28.55 7.99
CA GLU A 427 7.39 -28.86 8.80
C GLU A 427 7.99 -27.60 9.44
N CYS A 428 7.97 -26.49 8.72
CA CYS A 428 8.55 -25.22 9.14
C CYS A 428 7.56 -24.31 9.91
N GLY A 429 6.24 -24.50 9.73
CA GLY A 429 5.19 -23.59 10.20
C GLY A 429 5.33 -23.21 11.67
N ARG A 430 5.54 -24.19 12.58
CA ARG A 430 5.72 -23.90 14.01
C ARG A 430 6.93 -23.00 14.31
N ALA A 431 8.04 -23.23 13.62
CA ALA A 431 9.25 -22.41 13.83
C ALA A 431 9.06 -20.97 13.31
N VAL A 432 8.29 -20.81 12.21
CA VAL A 432 7.92 -19.51 11.66
C VAL A 432 6.98 -18.77 12.61
N GLU A 433 5.93 -19.43 13.11
CA GLU A 433 5.00 -18.83 14.07
C GLU A 433 5.70 -18.38 15.36
N ASP A 434 6.55 -19.24 15.95
CA ASP A 434 7.34 -18.90 17.15
C ASP A 434 8.25 -17.67 16.92
N TYR A 435 8.81 -17.54 15.71
CA TYR A 435 9.61 -16.36 15.31
C TYR A 435 8.74 -15.10 15.18
N GLN A 436 7.59 -15.21 14.50
CA GLN A 436 6.67 -14.08 14.32
C GLN A 436 6.15 -13.56 15.66
N GLU A 437 5.70 -14.45 16.54
CA GLU A 437 5.24 -14.11 17.89
C GLU A 437 6.35 -13.46 18.73
N LYS A 438 7.57 -14.02 18.68
CA LYS A 438 8.70 -13.50 19.42
C LYS A 438 9.11 -12.10 18.96
N VAL A 439 9.28 -11.91 17.66
CA VAL A 439 9.67 -10.61 17.09
C VAL A 439 8.58 -9.56 17.29
N GLY A 440 7.29 -9.91 17.10
CA GLY A 440 6.17 -9.04 17.39
C GLY A 440 6.13 -8.58 18.86
N GLY A 441 6.25 -9.52 19.80
CA GLY A 441 6.30 -9.20 21.23
C GLY A 441 7.51 -8.33 21.62
N MET A 442 8.67 -8.58 21.01
CA MET A 442 9.86 -7.73 21.17
C MET A 442 9.60 -6.31 20.62
N GLY A 443 8.89 -6.19 19.50
CA GLY A 443 8.55 -4.92 18.86
C GLY A 443 7.65 -4.05 19.73
N HIS A 444 6.55 -4.60 20.24
CA HIS A 444 5.66 -3.87 21.15
C HIS A 444 6.38 -3.42 22.43
N LYS A 445 7.19 -4.30 23.00
CA LYS A 445 8.01 -3.93 24.17
C LYS A 445 8.99 -2.80 23.84
N GLN A 446 9.64 -2.84 22.68
CA GLN A 446 10.54 -1.79 22.21
C GLN A 446 9.82 -0.44 22.15
N ILE A 447 8.64 -0.37 21.50
CA ILE A 447 7.86 0.87 21.40
C ILE A 447 7.51 1.39 22.80
N HIS A 448 6.99 0.53 23.68
CA HIS A 448 6.60 0.93 25.03
C HIS A 448 7.77 1.51 25.83
N ASP A 449 8.92 0.82 25.83
CA ASP A 449 10.08 1.22 26.63
C ASP A 449 10.74 2.49 26.10
N ILE A 450 10.84 2.62 24.76
CA ILE A 450 11.45 3.78 24.13
C ILE A 450 10.53 5.02 24.24
N ASP A 451 9.22 4.88 24.03
CA ASP A 451 8.28 5.97 24.26
C ASP A 451 8.41 6.56 25.67
N ALA A 452 8.51 5.68 26.68
CA ALA A 452 8.72 6.12 28.06
C ALA A 452 10.09 6.81 28.28
N ALA A 453 11.12 6.34 27.61
CA ALA A 453 12.47 6.90 27.71
C ALA A 453 12.55 8.29 27.04
N VAL A 454 12.03 8.42 25.81
CA VAL A 454 12.10 9.69 25.04
C VAL A 454 11.14 10.75 25.56
N ALA A 455 10.05 10.38 26.21
CA ALA A 455 9.09 11.31 26.78
C ALA A 455 9.69 12.31 27.80
N VAL A 456 10.81 11.96 28.40
CA VAL A 456 11.52 12.77 29.41
C VAL A 456 12.79 13.46 28.88
N LEU A 457 13.14 13.23 27.60
CA LEU A 457 14.32 13.81 26.97
C LEU A 457 14.02 15.22 26.42
N PRO A 458 15.07 16.07 26.33
CA PRO A 458 14.98 17.28 25.52
C PRO A 458 14.65 16.93 24.05
N GLU A 459 13.76 17.71 23.42
CA GLU A 459 13.28 17.43 22.05
C GLU A 459 14.43 17.23 21.04
N ALA A 460 15.50 18.01 21.17
CA ALA A 460 16.69 17.91 20.29
C ALA A 460 17.45 16.56 20.43
N GLU A 461 17.27 15.82 21.51
CA GLU A 461 17.95 14.54 21.73
C GLU A 461 17.08 13.34 21.26
N VAL A 462 15.78 13.53 21.07
CA VAL A 462 14.84 12.46 20.71
C VAL A 462 15.24 11.75 19.42
N PRO A 463 15.56 12.41 18.29
CA PRO A 463 15.87 11.70 17.04
C PRO A 463 17.09 10.77 17.14
N ALA A 464 18.11 11.17 17.90
CA ALA A 464 19.30 10.36 18.11
C ALA A 464 19.00 9.11 18.96
N GLU A 465 18.15 9.26 19.98
CA GLU A 465 17.72 8.12 20.81
C GLU A 465 16.84 7.14 20.02
N LEU A 466 15.94 7.65 19.17
CA LEU A 466 15.13 6.81 18.28
C LEU A 466 15.98 6.03 17.27
N ALA A 467 16.99 6.68 16.69
CA ALA A 467 17.92 6.03 15.76
C ALA A 467 18.72 4.91 16.48
N ARG A 468 19.22 5.18 17.70
CA ARG A 468 19.88 4.18 18.54
C ARG A 468 18.96 3.01 18.86
N ALA A 469 17.71 3.28 19.22
CA ALA A 469 16.72 2.26 19.51
C ALA A 469 16.40 1.38 18.29
N ASN A 470 16.26 1.98 17.10
CA ASN A 470 16.09 1.24 15.85
C ASN A 470 17.28 0.31 15.59
N GLU A 471 18.52 0.77 15.78
CA GLU A 471 19.75 -0.03 15.57
C GLU A 471 19.83 -1.21 16.54
N GLU A 472 19.61 -0.97 17.84
CA GLU A 472 19.63 -2.02 18.85
C GLU A 472 18.54 -3.08 18.63
N PHE A 473 17.38 -2.65 18.12
CA PHE A 473 16.30 -3.56 17.75
C PHE A 473 16.66 -4.38 16.51
N ALA A 474 17.24 -3.76 15.49
CA ALA A 474 17.68 -4.43 14.29
C ALA A 474 18.65 -5.57 14.57
N GLU A 475 19.62 -5.36 15.48
CA GLU A 475 20.56 -6.40 15.87
C GLU A 475 19.86 -7.59 16.56
N ARG A 476 18.88 -7.32 17.43
CA ARG A 476 18.10 -8.38 18.07
C ARG A 476 17.27 -9.16 17.05
N VAL A 477 16.66 -8.47 16.08
CA VAL A 477 15.89 -9.10 14.97
C VAL A 477 16.83 -9.95 14.11
N ARG A 478 18.05 -9.47 13.81
CA ARG A 478 19.04 -10.23 13.04
C ARG A 478 19.33 -11.58 13.68
N VAL A 479 19.56 -11.60 14.99
CA VAL A 479 19.80 -12.85 15.74
C VAL A 479 18.64 -13.84 15.62
N GLU A 480 17.39 -13.36 15.73
CA GLU A 480 16.21 -14.22 15.63
C GLU A 480 15.99 -14.71 14.18
N THR A 481 16.24 -13.85 13.19
CA THR A 481 16.14 -14.20 11.77
C THR A 481 17.17 -15.25 11.37
N ASP A 482 18.41 -15.10 11.82
CA ASP A 482 19.48 -16.09 11.62
C ASP A 482 19.14 -17.44 12.28
N ALA A 483 18.56 -17.40 13.48
CA ALA A 483 18.11 -18.60 14.17
C ALA A 483 16.97 -19.32 13.43
N LEU A 484 16.01 -18.56 12.87
CA LEU A 484 14.96 -19.15 12.02
C LEU A 484 15.55 -19.73 10.73
N LEU A 485 16.42 -18.98 10.04
CA LEU A 485 17.09 -19.47 8.82
C LEU A 485 17.81 -20.80 9.09
N GLY A 486 18.51 -20.92 10.21
CA GLY A 486 19.13 -22.18 10.64
C GLY A 486 18.13 -23.32 10.83
N LYS A 487 16.94 -23.04 11.39
CA LYS A 487 15.87 -24.06 11.60
C LYS A 487 15.24 -24.54 10.28
N VAL A 488 14.98 -23.63 9.33
CA VAL A 488 14.33 -24.01 8.06
C VAL A 488 15.29 -24.67 7.06
N LEU A 489 16.61 -24.58 7.30
CA LEU A 489 17.64 -25.28 6.51
C LEU A 489 17.67 -26.79 6.81
N TYR A 490 17.29 -27.22 8.03
CA TYR A 490 17.28 -28.62 8.46
C TYR A 490 15.90 -29.27 8.26
#